data_87181bfd6b80f04a9f4c06e1b9218b33
#
_entry.id   87181bfd6b80f04a9f4c06e1b9218b33
#
_cell.length_a   1.000
_cell.length_b   1.000
_cell.length_c   1.000
_cell.angle_alpha   90.00
_cell.angle_beta   90.00
_cell.angle_gamma   90.00
#
_symmetry.space_group_name_H-M   'P 1'
#
loop_
_entity.id
_entity.type
_entity.pdbx_description
1 polymer ?
#
loop_
_entity_poly.entity_id
_entity_poly.type
_entity_poly.pdbx_seq_one_letter_code
_entity_poly.pdbx_strand_id
1 'polypeptide(L)'
;MNYDIIATGSSGNCIILNGEIALDMGIPFKQIKPFYKGLKMVFISHIHSDHLRKETIKRLAYERPTLLFCVGEFLVEPLLSLGVKPKNIIIVDEKEKIINSKKIYLKVKAEALVHDVPNYAFKITYNDKKVFYATDTAEIKHITARNYDLYLIEGNYTLDDINERIARKKENNEYIHEFRTIKTHLSVEKASEWLLENMSDNSEFEFIHQHKER
;
A
#
# COMPACT_ATOMS: atom_id res chain seq x y z
N MET A 1 -8.23 9.27 12.44
CA MET A 1 -6.75 9.06 12.44
C MET A 1 -6.14 10.09 11.50
N ASN A 2 -5.01 10.72 11.86
CA ASN A 2 -4.36 11.64 10.92
C ASN A 2 -3.53 10.85 9.91
N TYR A 3 -3.57 11.24 8.64
CA TYR A 3 -2.72 10.66 7.62
C TYR A 3 -2.29 11.71 6.58
N ASP A 4 -1.11 11.50 6.00
CA ASP A 4 -0.55 12.35 4.96
C ASP A 4 -0.28 11.47 3.73
N ILE A 5 -0.90 11.76 2.60
CA ILE A 5 -0.58 11.14 1.31
C ILE A 5 0.60 11.90 0.69
N ILE A 6 1.80 11.33 0.80
CA ILE A 6 3.01 11.96 0.23
C ILE A 6 3.04 11.75 -1.28
N ALA A 7 2.65 10.55 -1.71
CA ALA A 7 2.47 10.21 -3.12
C ALA A 7 1.54 9.01 -3.24
N THR A 8 0.83 8.92 -4.38
CA THR A 8 0.01 7.77 -4.75
C THR A 8 -0.06 7.66 -6.27
N GLY A 9 0.07 6.44 -6.80
CA GLY A 9 0.05 6.10 -8.22
C GLY A 9 1.37 5.53 -8.73
N SER A 10 1.46 5.26 -10.03
CA SER A 10 2.58 4.57 -10.69
C SER A 10 3.95 5.27 -10.61
N SER A 11 4.00 6.52 -10.15
CA SER A 11 5.26 7.25 -9.93
C SER A 11 5.84 7.07 -8.53
N GLY A 12 5.08 6.48 -7.61
CA GLY A 12 5.49 6.17 -6.24
C GLY A 12 4.32 6.26 -5.27
N ASN A 13 4.34 5.39 -4.28
CA ASN A 13 3.34 5.29 -3.23
C ASN A 13 4.01 5.45 -1.86
N CYS A 14 3.45 6.32 -1.03
CA CYS A 14 3.82 6.48 0.37
C CYS A 14 2.73 7.27 1.09
N ILE A 15 2.13 6.66 2.10
CA ILE A 15 1.16 7.29 2.99
C ILE A 15 1.70 7.19 4.41
N ILE A 16 1.58 8.26 5.19
CA ILE A 16 2.08 8.29 6.57
C ILE A 16 0.90 8.41 7.52
N LEU A 17 0.81 7.49 8.47
CA LEU A 17 -0.19 7.51 9.54
C LEU A 17 0.43 8.12 10.80
N ASN A 18 -0.21 9.15 11.36
CA ASN A 18 0.16 9.85 12.60
C ASN A 18 1.64 10.29 12.66
N GLY A 19 2.31 10.48 11.50
CA GLY A 19 3.74 10.81 11.45
C GLY A 19 4.69 9.66 11.82
N GLU A 20 4.20 8.45 12.08
CA GLU A 20 4.95 7.35 12.71
C GLU A 20 5.01 6.06 11.90
N ILE A 21 4.00 5.78 11.09
CA ILE A 21 3.90 4.57 10.26
C ILE A 21 3.82 4.98 8.79
N ALA A 22 4.70 4.45 7.95
CA ALA A 22 4.59 4.59 6.51
C ALA A 22 3.97 3.34 5.90
N LEU A 23 3.05 3.54 4.97
CA LEU A 23 2.47 2.52 4.10
C LEU A 23 3.08 2.70 2.72
N ASP A 24 3.85 1.73 2.30
CA ASP A 24 4.77 1.73 1.17
C ASP A 24 5.87 2.81 1.21
N MET A 25 6.92 2.61 0.43
CA MET A 25 8.07 3.48 0.35
C MET A 25 8.61 3.54 -1.09
N GLY A 26 7.70 3.78 -2.03
CA GLY A 26 8.01 3.87 -3.46
C GLY A 26 8.52 5.23 -3.94
N ILE A 27 8.83 6.14 -3.03
CA ILE A 27 9.18 7.54 -3.33
C ILE A 27 10.67 7.83 -3.14
N PRO A 28 11.22 8.87 -3.83
CA PRO A 28 12.56 9.35 -3.57
C PRO A 28 12.75 9.82 -2.12
N PHE A 29 13.95 9.58 -1.54
CA PHE A 29 14.25 9.99 -0.16
C PHE A 29 14.00 11.48 0.11
N LYS A 30 14.16 12.34 -0.89
CA LYS A 30 13.90 13.78 -0.76
C LYS A 30 12.46 14.07 -0.30
N GLN A 31 11.50 13.28 -0.76
CA GLN A 31 10.08 13.46 -0.40
C GLN A 31 9.78 12.97 1.02
N ILE A 32 10.40 11.87 1.48
CA ILE A 32 10.21 11.36 2.84
C ILE A 32 11.08 12.09 3.89
N LYS A 33 12.06 12.88 3.46
CA LYS A 33 13.01 13.57 4.35
C LYS A 33 12.37 14.39 5.47
N PRO A 34 11.24 15.10 5.27
CA PRO A 34 10.57 15.83 6.35
C PRO A 34 10.05 14.92 7.46
N PHE A 35 9.71 13.66 7.18
CA PHE A 35 8.99 12.75 8.05
C PHE A 35 9.86 11.63 8.63
N TYR A 36 10.94 11.21 7.93
CA TYR A 36 11.65 9.97 8.20
C TYR A 36 12.18 9.82 9.63
N LYS A 37 12.47 10.94 10.32
CA LYS A 37 12.94 10.91 11.71
C LYS A 37 11.86 10.47 12.69
N GLY A 38 10.59 10.79 12.42
CA GLY A 38 9.42 10.38 13.20
C GLY A 38 9.00 8.94 12.99
N LEU A 39 9.36 8.35 11.84
CA LEU A 39 8.92 7.01 11.50
C LEU A 39 9.43 5.96 12.51
N LYS A 40 8.54 5.10 12.92
CA LYS A 40 8.79 3.93 13.78
C LYS A 40 8.73 2.64 12.98
N MET A 41 7.88 2.60 11.95
CA MET A 41 7.62 1.41 11.12
C MET A 41 7.30 1.79 9.67
N VAL A 42 7.68 0.92 8.76
CA VAL A 42 7.32 0.95 7.34
C VAL A 42 6.65 -0.38 6.99
N PHE A 43 5.43 -0.35 6.48
CA PHE A 43 4.78 -1.46 5.82
C PHE A 43 5.12 -1.41 4.34
N ILE A 44 5.41 -2.55 3.72
CA ILE A 44 5.63 -2.64 2.27
C ILE A 44 4.75 -3.76 1.74
N SER A 45 3.88 -3.40 0.81
CA SER A 45 2.88 -4.30 0.23
C SER A 45 3.50 -5.34 -0.70
N HIS A 46 4.37 -4.90 -1.62
CA HIS A 46 5.01 -5.76 -2.62
C HIS A 46 6.30 -5.14 -3.20
N ILE A 47 6.91 -5.83 -4.18
CA ILE A 47 8.28 -5.55 -4.64
C ILE A 47 8.38 -4.50 -5.75
N HIS A 48 7.30 -4.05 -6.36
CA HIS A 48 7.37 -3.06 -7.44
C HIS A 48 8.04 -1.77 -6.98
N SER A 49 8.74 -1.10 -7.90
CA SER A 49 9.59 0.05 -7.59
C SER A 49 8.84 1.28 -7.08
N ASP A 50 7.58 1.40 -7.42
CA ASP A 50 6.66 2.44 -6.94
C ASP A 50 6.06 2.14 -5.56
N HIS A 51 6.38 0.97 -4.97
CA HIS A 51 6.06 0.57 -3.58
C HIS A 51 7.31 0.31 -2.75
N LEU A 52 8.40 -0.17 -3.36
CA LEU A 52 9.69 -0.42 -2.73
C LEU A 52 10.81 0.25 -3.54
N ARG A 53 11.13 1.52 -3.24
CA ARG A 53 12.24 2.22 -3.90
C ARG A 53 13.56 1.89 -3.23
N LYS A 54 14.38 1.10 -3.94
CA LYS A 54 15.63 0.52 -3.41
C LYS A 54 16.56 1.55 -2.76
N GLU A 55 16.80 2.69 -3.42
CA GLU A 55 17.70 3.75 -2.92
C GLU A 55 17.16 4.40 -1.64
N THR A 56 15.83 4.57 -1.54
CA THR A 56 15.19 5.12 -0.34
C THR A 56 15.28 4.13 0.82
N ILE A 57 15.03 2.84 0.57
CA ILE A 57 15.16 1.79 1.59
C ILE A 57 16.61 1.68 2.08
N LYS A 58 17.60 1.63 1.18
CA LYS A 58 19.04 1.61 1.57
C LYS A 58 19.38 2.78 2.49
N ARG A 59 18.94 3.97 2.12
CA ARG A 59 19.20 5.17 2.92
C ARG A 59 18.50 5.15 4.26
N LEU A 60 17.24 4.72 4.32
CA LEU A 60 16.50 4.53 5.58
C LEU A 60 17.18 3.49 6.48
N ALA A 61 17.62 2.36 5.93
CA ALA A 61 18.32 1.32 6.68
C ALA A 61 19.63 1.84 7.32
N TYR A 62 20.34 2.71 6.62
CA TYR A 62 21.56 3.35 7.11
C TYR A 62 21.29 4.46 8.14
N GLU A 63 20.43 5.44 7.80
CA GLU A 63 20.16 6.61 8.68
C GLU A 63 19.26 6.27 9.88
N ARG A 64 18.47 5.21 9.79
CA ARG A 64 17.51 4.78 10.80
C ARG A 64 17.69 3.29 11.16
N PRO A 65 18.84 2.91 11.76
CA PRO A 65 19.22 1.50 11.99
C PRO A 65 18.32 0.74 12.96
N THR A 66 17.28 1.38 13.46
CA THR A 66 16.25 0.81 14.35
C THR A 66 14.83 0.98 13.80
N LEU A 67 14.67 1.43 12.56
CA LEU A 67 13.38 1.47 11.87
C LEU A 67 12.91 0.05 11.61
N LEU A 68 11.64 -0.22 11.90
CA LEU A 68 11.04 -1.54 11.68
C LEU A 68 10.42 -1.60 10.28
N PHE A 69 10.52 -2.77 9.64
CA PHE A 69 9.88 -3.06 8.37
C PHE A 69 8.92 -4.23 8.56
N CYS A 70 7.64 -4.01 8.29
CA CYS A 70 6.57 -4.99 8.42
C CYS A 70 6.16 -5.45 7.03
N VAL A 71 6.43 -6.70 6.68
CA VAL A 71 6.38 -7.20 5.31
C VAL A 71 5.97 -8.67 5.23
N GLY A 72 5.52 -9.11 4.06
CA GLY A 72 5.42 -10.53 3.73
C GLY A 72 6.79 -11.20 3.62
N GLU A 73 6.85 -12.52 3.82
CA GLU A 73 8.09 -13.30 3.75
C GLU A 73 8.84 -13.10 2.44
N PHE A 74 8.10 -12.92 1.33
CA PHE A 74 8.65 -12.71 -0.01
C PHE A 74 9.50 -11.42 -0.15
N LEU A 75 9.44 -10.49 0.80
CA LEU A 75 10.25 -9.26 0.81
C LEU A 75 11.46 -9.33 1.76
N VAL A 76 11.64 -10.41 2.51
CA VAL A 76 12.75 -10.54 3.48
C VAL A 76 14.10 -10.45 2.77
N GLU A 77 14.38 -11.32 1.81
CA GLU A 77 15.65 -11.32 1.06
C GLU A 77 15.90 -10.01 0.30
N PRO A 78 14.92 -9.43 -0.42
CA PRO A 78 15.05 -8.09 -0.97
C PRO A 78 15.49 -7.04 0.05
N LEU A 79 14.86 -6.99 1.24
CA LEU A 79 15.20 -6.01 2.27
C LEU A 79 16.59 -6.24 2.88
N LEU A 80 16.98 -7.49 3.13
CA LEU A 80 18.31 -7.85 3.60
C LEU A 80 19.39 -7.37 2.61
N SER A 81 19.17 -7.59 1.31
CA SER A 81 20.07 -7.14 0.23
C SER A 81 20.23 -5.62 0.17
N LEU A 82 19.25 -4.87 0.69
CA LEU A 82 19.26 -3.42 0.78
C LEU A 82 19.84 -2.89 2.10
N GLY A 83 20.35 -3.78 2.97
CA GLY A 83 21.00 -3.42 4.22
C GLY A 83 20.08 -3.28 5.43
N VAL A 84 18.81 -3.67 5.32
CA VAL A 84 17.90 -3.76 6.47
C VAL A 84 18.37 -4.91 7.36
N LYS A 85 18.52 -4.65 8.66
CA LYS A 85 18.98 -5.68 9.61
C LYS A 85 17.89 -6.72 9.87
N PRO A 86 18.20 -8.02 9.98
CA PRO A 86 17.19 -9.07 10.23
C PRO A 86 16.27 -8.76 11.41
N LYS A 87 16.81 -8.26 12.52
CA LYS A 87 16.06 -7.89 13.72
C LYS A 87 15.05 -6.74 13.53
N ASN A 88 15.14 -6.02 12.44
CA ASN A 88 14.23 -4.92 12.10
C ASN A 88 13.14 -5.35 11.11
N ILE A 89 13.17 -6.59 10.61
CA ILE A 89 12.16 -7.13 9.72
C ILE A 89 11.15 -7.91 10.55
N ILE A 90 9.88 -7.56 10.40
CA ILE A 90 8.75 -8.24 11.03
C ILE A 90 7.95 -8.89 9.91
N ILE A 91 7.98 -10.20 9.86
CA ILE A 91 7.21 -10.97 8.89
C ILE A 91 5.76 -11.05 9.36
N VAL A 92 4.83 -10.72 8.48
CA VAL A 92 3.38 -10.83 8.67
C VAL A 92 2.76 -11.72 7.61
N ASP A 93 1.68 -12.36 8.00
CA ASP A 93 0.90 -13.29 7.19
C ASP A 93 -0.60 -13.12 7.50
N GLU A 94 -1.41 -14.07 7.09
CA GLU A 94 -2.86 -14.07 7.31
C GLU A 94 -3.27 -14.31 8.77
N LYS A 95 -2.31 -14.50 9.69
CA LYS A 95 -2.58 -14.60 11.14
C LYS A 95 -2.38 -13.22 11.79
N GLU A 96 -3.28 -12.87 12.70
CA GLU A 96 -3.10 -11.64 13.47
C GLU A 96 -1.83 -11.71 14.30
N LYS A 97 -0.98 -10.69 14.16
CA LYS A 97 0.25 -10.51 14.92
C LYS A 97 0.17 -9.26 15.78
N ILE A 98 0.50 -9.39 17.05
CA ILE A 98 0.69 -8.25 17.95
C ILE A 98 2.17 -7.87 17.92
N ILE A 99 2.43 -6.62 17.53
CA ILE A 99 3.76 -6.02 17.58
C ILE A 99 3.83 -5.16 18.83
N ASN A 100 4.58 -5.63 19.82
CA ASN A 100 4.78 -4.93 21.09
C ASN A 100 6.28 -4.64 21.26
N SER A 101 6.67 -3.43 21.02
CA SER A 101 8.05 -2.96 21.18
C SER A 101 8.10 -1.68 22.01
N LYS A 102 9.29 -1.31 22.50
CA LYS A 102 9.48 -0.02 23.20
C LYS A 102 9.08 1.21 22.36
N LYS A 103 8.91 1.04 21.05
CA LYS A 103 8.65 2.13 20.10
C LYS A 103 7.21 2.21 19.65
N ILE A 104 6.57 1.06 19.47
CA ILE A 104 5.24 0.98 18.89
C ILE A 104 4.51 -0.28 19.38
N TYR A 105 3.23 -0.10 19.64
CA TYR A 105 2.28 -1.18 19.90
C TYR A 105 1.18 -1.13 18.84
N LEU A 106 1.00 -2.20 18.11
CA LEU A 106 -0.08 -2.34 17.14
C LEU A 106 -0.44 -3.81 16.92
N LYS A 107 -1.62 -4.05 16.34
CA LYS A 107 -2.01 -5.35 15.80
C LYS A 107 -2.04 -5.25 14.28
N VAL A 108 -1.61 -6.30 13.62
CA VAL A 108 -1.63 -6.38 12.16
C VAL A 108 -1.99 -7.78 11.70
N LYS A 109 -2.75 -7.84 10.60
CA LYS A 109 -3.00 -9.04 9.83
C LYS A 109 -2.78 -8.68 8.36
N ALA A 110 -2.06 -9.52 7.61
CA ALA A 110 -1.95 -9.40 6.16
C ALA A 110 -3.04 -10.24 5.48
N GLU A 111 -3.47 -9.81 4.30
CA GLU A 111 -4.38 -10.56 3.43
C GLU A 111 -3.80 -10.57 2.01
N ALA A 112 -3.73 -11.75 1.39
CA ALA A 112 -3.19 -11.87 0.04
C ALA A 112 -4.07 -11.14 -0.98
N LEU A 113 -3.44 -10.37 -1.87
CA LEU A 113 -4.08 -9.65 -2.96
C LEU A 113 -3.83 -10.35 -4.30
N VAL A 114 -4.69 -10.08 -5.29
CA VAL A 114 -4.60 -10.63 -6.64
C VAL A 114 -3.81 -9.67 -7.53
N HIS A 115 -2.52 -9.95 -7.67
CA HIS A 115 -1.59 -9.12 -8.46
C HIS A 115 -0.60 -9.98 -9.25
N ASP A 116 0.23 -9.39 -10.10
CA ASP A 116 1.24 -10.10 -10.92
C ASP A 116 2.49 -10.54 -10.12
N VAL A 117 2.66 -10.02 -8.91
CA VAL A 117 3.66 -10.45 -7.92
C VAL A 117 2.97 -10.68 -6.56
N PRO A 118 3.60 -11.44 -5.62
CA PRO A 118 3.06 -11.55 -4.25
C PRO A 118 2.85 -10.18 -3.63
N ASN A 119 1.62 -9.92 -3.18
CA ASN A 119 1.17 -8.63 -2.65
C ASN A 119 0.22 -8.82 -1.48
N TYR A 120 0.32 -7.96 -0.47
CA TYR A 120 -0.52 -8.00 0.73
C TYR A 120 -1.27 -6.69 0.95
N ALA A 121 -2.56 -6.82 1.28
CA ALA A 121 -3.28 -5.80 2.03
C ALA A 121 -2.92 -5.91 3.51
N PHE A 122 -3.06 -4.81 4.26
CA PHE A 122 -2.82 -4.77 5.69
C PHE A 122 -4.06 -4.31 6.46
N LYS A 123 -4.44 -5.09 7.46
CA LYS A 123 -5.41 -4.77 8.50
C LYS A 123 -4.64 -4.34 9.74
N ILE A 124 -4.63 -3.06 10.04
CA ILE A 124 -3.81 -2.47 11.11
C ILE A 124 -4.72 -1.91 12.20
N THR A 125 -4.47 -2.26 13.47
CA THR A 125 -5.06 -1.56 14.62
C THR A 125 -3.95 -0.84 15.36
N TYR A 126 -4.03 0.49 15.38
CA TYR A 126 -3.03 1.37 16.00
C TYR A 126 -3.71 2.53 16.71
N ASN A 127 -3.37 2.75 18.00
CA ASN A 127 -4.01 3.77 18.86
C ASN A 127 -5.55 3.68 18.84
N ASP A 128 -6.08 2.44 19.03
CA ASP A 128 -7.50 2.11 19.03
C ASP A 128 -8.25 2.44 17.71
N LYS A 129 -7.52 2.76 16.66
CA LYS A 129 -8.05 3.00 15.32
C LYS A 129 -7.68 1.85 14.39
N LYS A 130 -8.65 1.44 13.56
CA LYS A 130 -8.48 0.39 12.56
C LYS A 130 -8.29 1.00 11.18
N VAL A 131 -7.20 0.63 10.51
CA VAL A 131 -6.91 1.04 9.13
C VAL A 131 -6.86 -0.20 8.25
N PHE A 132 -7.54 -0.15 7.12
CA PHE A 132 -7.42 -1.10 6.04
C PHE A 132 -6.64 -0.43 4.89
N TYR A 133 -5.55 -1.06 4.47
CA TYR A 133 -4.74 -0.61 3.35
C TYR A 133 -4.66 -1.70 2.30
N ALA A 134 -5.11 -1.43 1.07
CA ALA A 134 -5.05 -2.36 -0.05
C ALA A 134 -4.74 -1.60 -1.34
N THR A 135 -3.67 -1.98 -2.01
CA THR A 135 -3.21 -1.40 -3.27
C THR A 135 -2.83 -2.50 -4.25
N ASP A 136 -2.91 -2.20 -5.54
CA ASP A 136 -2.49 -3.08 -6.64
C ASP A 136 -3.14 -4.46 -6.57
N THR A 137 -4.45 -4.50 -6.82
CA THR A 137 -5.19 -5.76 -6.85
C THR A 137 -6.26 -5.77 -7.94
N ALA A 138 -6.41 -6.86 -8.66
CA ALA A 138 -7.48 -7.03 -9.64
C ALA A 138 -8.84 -7.36 -8.99
N GLU A 139 -8.83 -7.87 -7.74
CA GLU A 139 -10.01 -8.34 -7.03
C GLU A 139 -9.84 -8.21 -5.53
N ILE A 140 -10.95 -7.88 -4.82
CA ILE A 140 -10.96 -7.68 -3.37
C ILE A 140 -12.11 -8.39 -2.65
N LYS A 141 -13.08 -8.96 -3.36
CA LYS A 141 -14.31 -9.55 -2.77
C LYS A 141 -14.03 -10.72 -1.82
N HIS A 142 -12.88 -11.37 -1.93
CA HIS A 142 -12.47 -12.45 -1.02
C HIS A 142 -12.02 -11.96 0.35
N ILE A 143 -11.79 -10.64 0.53
CA ILE A 143 -11.36 -10.03 1.78
C ILE A 143 -12.57 -9.37 2.46
N THR A 144 -12.72 -9.60 3.77
CA THR A 144 -13.70 -8.91 4.61
C THR A 144 -12.96 -8.04 5.62
N ALA A 145 -13.25 -6.73 5.64
CA ALA A 145 -12.68 -5.77 6.59
C ALA A 145 -13.76 -4.82 7.11
N ARG A 146 -14.67 -5.35 7.93
CA ARG A 146 -15.84 -4.59 8.42
C ARG A 146 -15.50 -3.62 9.54
N ASN A 147 -16.13 -2.45 9.48
CA ASN A 147 -16.11 -1.43 10.54
C ASN A 147 -14.65 -0.98 10.87
N TYR A 148 -13.86 -0.69 9.82
CA TYR A 148 -12.60 0.01 9.96
C TYR A 148 -12.85 1.52 10.01
N ASP A 149 -12.02 2.25 10.75
CA ASP A 149 -12.11 3.71 10.85
C ASP A 149 -11.66 4.39 9.56
N LEU A 150 -10.64 3.81 8.89
CA LEU A 150 -10.08 4.35 7.65
C LEU A 150 -9.81 3.22 6.64
N TYR A 151 -10.26 3.44 5.41
CA TYR A 151 -9.95 2.59 4.27
C TYR A 151 -9.09 3.37 3.27
N LEU A 152 -7.87 2.91 3.05
CA LEU A 152 -6.98 3.36 1.99
C LEU A 152 -6.97 2.25 0.93
N ILE A 153 -7.80 2.39 -0.08
CA ILE A 153 -8.07 1.33 -1.05
C ILE A 153 -7.80 1.80 -2.47
N GLU A 154 -7.26 0.92 -3.30
CA GLU A 154 -7.06 1.23 -4.70
C GLU A 154 -8.38 1.54 -5.42
N GLY A 155 -8.36 2.61 -6.20
CA GLY A 155 -9.38 2.95 -7.19
C GLY A 155 -8.69 3.45 -8.44
N ASN A 156 -8.02 2.55 -9.18
CA ASN A 156 -7.05 2.90 -10.22
C ASN A 156 -7.68 3.59 -11.43
N TYR A 157 -8.84 3.12 -11.87
CA TYR A 157 -9.55 3.60 -13.06
C TYR A 157 -11.07 3.48 -12.87
N THR A 158 -11.84 4.27 -13.63
CA THR A 158 -13.27 4.03 -13.82
C THR A 158 -13.48 3.18 -15.08
N LEU A 159 -14.59 2.43 -15.14
CA LEU A 159 -14.91 1.60 -16.31
C LEU A 159 -15.11 2.44 -17.57
N ASP A 160 -15.70 3.63 -17.44
CA ASP A 160 -15.92 4.53 -18.57
C ASP A 160 -14.57 5.05 -19.12
N ASP A 161 -13.71 5.61 -18.27
CA ASP A 161 -12.43 6.14 -18.69
C ASP A 161 -11.51 5.08 -19.33
N ILE A 162 -11.43 3.87 -18.77
CA ILE A 162 -10.58 2.83 -19.35
C ILE A 162 -11.11 2.33 -20.70
N ASN A 163 -12.44 2.26 -20.87
CA ASN A 163 -13.05 1.88 -22.13
C ASN A 163 -12.83 2.95 -23.22
N GLU A 164 -12.95 4.24 -22.87
CA GLU A 164 -12.63 5.35 -23.79
C GLU A 164 -11.16 5.30 -24.24
N ARG A 165 -10.24 5.08 -23.31
CA ARG A 165 -8.80 4.93 -23.63
C ARG A 165 -8.52 3.75 -24.55
N ILE A 166 -9.17 2.60 -24.30
CA ILE A 166 -9.06 1.42 -25.16
C ILE A 166 -9.60 1.72 -26.56
N ALA A 167 -10.76 2.36 -26.69
CA ALA A 167 -11.36 2.70 -27.97
C ALA A 167 -10.46 3.65 -28.76
N ARG A 168 -10.00 4.75 -28.16
CA ARG A 168 -9.07 5.72 -28.77
C ARG A 168 -7.79 5.06 -29.28
N LYS A 169 -7.17 4.17 -28.47
CA LYS A 169 -5.94 3.48 -28.87
C LYS A 169 -6.16 2.46 -29.98
N LYS A 170 -7.32 1.80 -30.02
CA LYS A 170 -7.69 0.92 -31.15
C LYS A 170 -7.80 1.70 -32.47
N GLU A 171 -8.46 2.85 -32.45
CA GLU A 171 -8.59 3.72 -33.61
C GLU A 171 -7.24 4.23 -34.14
N ASN A 172 -6.32 4.53 -33.24
CA ASN A 172 -4.98 5.03 -33.55
C ASN A 172 -3.95 3.91 -33.82
N ASN A 173 -4.31 2.64 -33.77
CA ASN A 173 -3.39 1.48 -33.84
C ASN A 173 -2.24 1.57 -32.81
N GLU A 174 -2.52 2.09 -31.60
CA GLU A 174 -1.57 2.20 -30.51
C GLU A 174 -1.56 0.91 -29.64
N TYR A 175 -0.47 0.69 -28.90
CA TYR A 175 -0.40 -0.40 -27.92
C TYR A 175 -1.35 -0.16 -26.75
N ILE A 176 -2.21 -1.16 -26.46
CA ILE A 176 -3.27 -1.07 -25.44
C ILE A 176 -2.78 -1.74 -24.15
N HIS A 177 -2.12 -0.96 -23.28
CA HIS A 177 -1.69 -1.46 -21.97
C HIS A 177 -2.84 -1.58 -20.96
N GLU A 178 -3.99 -0.97 -21.22
CA GLU A 178 -5.19 -1.00 -20.40
C GLU A 178 -5.69 -2.42 -20.13
N PHE A 179 -5.46 -3.36 -21.05
CA PHE A 179 -5.78 -4.77 -20.82
C PHE A 179 -4.97 -5.40 -19.69
N ARG A 180 -3.73 -4.94 -19.46
CA ARG A 180 -2.94 -5.34 -18.30
C ARG A 180 -3.49 -4.66 -17.06
N THR A 181 -3.77 -3.37 -17.12
CA THR A 181 -4.33 -2.60 -15.99
C THR A 181 -5.58 -3.28 -15.42
N ILE A 182 -6.53 -3.68 -16.28
CA ILE A 182 -7.76 -4.38 -15.85
C ILE A 182 -7.47 -5.71 -15.11
N LYS A 183 -6.36 -6.36 -15.45
CA LYS A 183 -5.98 -7.66 -14.85
C LYS A 183 -5.18 -7.53 -13.55
N THR A 184 -4.66 -6.36 -13.24
CA THR A 184 -3.74 -6.15 -12.12
C THR A 184 -4.17 -5.07 -11.14
N HIS A 185 -5.20 -4.28 -11.49
CA HIS A 185 -5.66 -3.16 -10.70
C HIS A 185 -7.18 -3.14 -10.51
N LEU A 186 -7.63 -2.50 -9.44
CA LEU A 186 -9.02 -2.42 -9.03
C LEU A 186 -9.69 -1.17 -9.64
N SER A 187 -10.88 -1.34 -10.21
CA SER A 187 -11.68 -0.19 -10.64
C SER A 187 -12.36 0.50 -9.44
N VAL A 188 -12.68 1.77 -9.62
CA VAL A 188 -13.42 2.57 -8.63
C VAL A 188 -14.77 1.93 -8.30
N GLU A 189 -15.46 1.35 -9.31
CA GLU A 189 -16.76 0.73 -9.13
C GLU A 189 -16.66 -0.52 -8.23
N LYS A 190 -15.70 -1.42 -8.51
CA LYS A 190 -15.48 -2.61 -7.66
C LYS A 190 -15.07 -2.22 -6.24
N ALA A 191 -14.20 -1.23 -6.09
CA ALA A 191 -13.79 -0.72 -4.79
C ALA A 191 -14.98 -0.13 -4.02
N SER A 192 -15.84 0.65 -4.70
CA SER A 192 -17.06 1.24 -4.12
C SER A 192 -18.05 0.20 -3.66
N GLU A 193 -18.34 -0.83 -4.48
CA GLU A 193 -19.20 -1.95 -4.09
C GLU A 193 -18.68 -2.63 -2.81
N TRP A 194 -17.40 -2.92 -2.75
CA TRP A 194 -16.78 -3.55 -1.60
C TRP A 194 -16.80 -2.65 -0.36
N LEU A 195 -16.57 -1.34 -0.51
CA LEU A 195 -16.67 -0.37 0.59
C LEU A 195 -18.08 -0.31 1.18
N LEU A 196 -19.13 -0.33 0.36
CA LEU A 196 -20.53 -0.35 0.83
C LEU A 196 -20.83 -1.56 1.71
N GLU A 197 -20.19 -2.70 1.48
CA GLU A 197 -20.38 -3.92 2.28
C GLU A 197 -19.56 -3.93 3.59
N ASN A 198 -18.50 -3.11 3.67
CA ASN A 198 -17.50 -3.16 4.75
C ASN A 198 -17.50 -1.94 5.66
N MET A 199 -17.84 -0.76 5.16
CA MET A 199 -17.84 0.48 5.93
C MET A 199 -19.00 0.55 6.94
N SER A 200 -18.81 1.32 7.99
CA SER A 200 -19.83 1.82 8.90
C SER A 200 -20.05 3.31 8.67
N ASP A 201 -21.11 3.88 9.27
CA ASP A 201 -21.44 5.32 9.15
C ASP A 201 -20.32 6.26 9.58
N ASN A 202 -19.41 5.81 10.46
CA ASN A 202 -18.29 6.59 10.96
C ASN A 202 -16.96 6.28 10.26
N SER A 203 -16.98 5.46 9.21
CA SER A 203 -15.79 5.12 8.45
C SER A 203 -15.43 6.21 7.44
N GLU A 204 -14.15 6.46 7.28
CA GLU A 204 -13.58 7.30 6.22
C GLU A 204 -12.91 6.43 5.17
N PHE A 205 -12.88 6.88 3.91
CA PHE A 205 -12.12 6.20 2.87
C PHE A 205 -11.41 7.19 1.96
N GLU A 206 -10.34 6.71 1.33
CA GLU A 206 -9.61 7.42 0.29
C GLU A 206 -9.26 6.45 -0.83
N PHE A 207 -9.57 6.81 -2.08
CA PHE A 207 -9.07 6.09 -3.24
C PHE A 207 -7.63 6.44 -3.51
N ILE A 208 -6.77 5.43 -3.45
CA ILE A 208 -5.34 5.54 -3.70
C ILE A 208 -4.97 4.89 -5.03
N HIS A 209 -3.72 5.05 -5.46
CA HIS A 209 -3.15 4.47 -6.69
C HIS A 209 -3.97 4.79 -7.96
N GLN A 210 -4.57 5.98 -8.00
CA GLN A 210 -5.33 6.44 -9.16
C GLN A 210 -4.42 6.68 -10.36
N HIS A 211 -4.88 6.25 -11.53
CA HIS A 211 -4.23 6.62 -12.78
C HIS A 211 -4.42 8.13 -13.04
N LYS A 212 -3.32 8.87 -13.08
CA LYS A 212 -3.34 10.26 -13.52
C LYS A 212 -2.83 10.32 -14.95
N GLU A 213 -3.63 10.81 -15.89
CA GLU A 213 -3.13 11.13 -17.22
C GLU A 213 -1.98 12.14 -17.06
N ARG A 214 -0.87 11.88 -17.76
CA ARG A 214 0.29 12.80 -17.82
C ARG A 214 0.08 13.82 -18.91
#